data_58cb39fca821c0356568b7dd3ae86f5f
#
_entry.id   58cb39fca821c0356568b7dd3ae86f5f
#
_cell.length_a   1.000
_cell.length_b   1.000
_cell.length_c   1.000
_cell.angle_alpha   90.00
_cell.angle_beta   90.00
_cell.angle_gamma   90.00
#
_symmetry.space_group_name_H-M   'P 1'
#
loop_
_entity.id
_entity.type
_entity.pdbx_description
1 polymer ?
#
loop_
_entity_poly.entity_id
_entity_poly.type
_entity_poly.pdbx_seq_one_letter_code
_entity_poly.pdbx_strand_id
1 'polypeptide(L)'
;MKKDRNKKMYGNMSPIKFWLVVWGMGLAGQLCWNMENQWFNTFVYAKIAKDVDIVTWMVILSAFVTTISTFVFGTLSDRMGNRKKFVSIGYIIWGIATIVFGLTEFVTKIGANMIALAGFLVVFTDAIMSFFGSMGNDSGYNVWLNDHTDDTNKGQVGAALAVLPVIGTIVGTVLGGALINIGDYQLLFWSMGIFVIIFGVISLFIMKDHPSVKPEQRGSFWKQVVEVFNFQRLKGNKNIKELILANLVACFFFIPFNFYFTHMGNWILYDIGFDEGAMGLIQGIPLALSVFVTIPFIKLINKNKIPLVAFIAVICNAVGLLLIYLFVKDSSNVDNTNVFALKNIPILGCVFLVGVGYVLITQTCMIWVKGLFPDEAKGQFEGVRVLFFTLIPMLIGTLIGNFIIKHTAQGDPQYDSNGFLIEVPQENLFLWASIMVLLTFIPLIIGSKVYNKRVKEDTLVLEKQPQ
;
A
#
# COMPACT_ATOMS: atom_id res chain seq x y z
N MET A 1 20.12 4.49 35.75
CA MET A 1 20.27 5.03 34.38
C MET A 1 19.95 4.02 33.26
N LYS A 2 20.67 2.89 33.09
CA LYS A 2 20.37 1.91 31.99
C LYS A 2 18.99 1.25 32.12
N LYS A 3 18.55 0.93 33.33
CA LYS A 3 17.24 0.29 33.62
C LYS A 3 16.06 1.26 33.40
N ASP A 4 16.22 2.55 33.70
CA ASP A 4 15.20 3.58 33.47
C ASP A 4 15.10 3.97 32.00
N ARG A 5 16.24 3.99 31.28
CA ARG A 5 16.29 4.21 29.85
C ARG A 5 15.58 3.08 29.08
N ASN A 6 15.81 1.81 29.46
CA ASN A 6 15.11 0.66 28.87
C ASN A 6 13.60 0.68 29.17
N LYS A 7 13.18 1.15 30.35
CA LYS A 7 11.75 1.25 30.70
C LYS A 7 11.02 2.34 29.91
N LYS A 8 11.69 3.46 29.61
CA LYS A 8 11.17 4.51 28.70
C LYS A 8 11.08 4.02 27.26
N MET A 9 12.07 3.23 26.79
CA MET A 9 12.21 2.83 25.40
C MET A 9 11.29 1.65 25.01
N TYR A 10 11.08 0.69 25.92
CA TYR A 10 10.36 -0.55 25.62
C TYR A 10 9.10 -0.72 26.48
N GLY A 11 8.68 0.31 27.21
CA GLY A 11 7.60 0.22 28.19
C GLY A 11 7.88 -0.87 29.23
N ASN A 12 6.92 -1.77 29.43
CA ASN A 12 7.04 -2.92 30.34
C ASN A 12 7.50 -4.21 29.60
N MET A 13 8.08 -4.11 28.40
CA MET A 13 8.55 -5.23 27.61
C MET A 13 10.07 -5.35 27.67
N SER A 14 10.59 -6.59 27.46
CA SER A 14 12.01 -6.75 27.19
C SER A 14 12.34 -6.30 25.76
N PRO A 15 13.57 -5.85 25.48
CA PRO A 15 13.98 -5.45 24.12
C PRO A 15 13.70 -6.52 23.07
N ILE A 16 13.95 -7.79 23.41
CA ILE A 16 13.71 -8.92 22.50
C ILE A 16 12.22 -9.03 22.16
N LYS A 17 11.33 -8.98 23.15
CA LYS A 17 9.87 -9.05 22.93
C LYS A 17 9.38 -7.88 22.11
N PHE A 18 9.89 -6.66 22.36
CA PHE A 18 9.55 -5.48 21.59
C PHE A 18 9.89 -5.67 20.10
N TRP A 19 11.13 -6.04 19.80
CA TRP A 19 11.57 -6.24 18.41
C TRP A 19 10.90 -7.43 17.73
N LEU A 20 10.56 -8.51 18.46
CA LEU A 20 9.74 -9.60 17.93
C LEU A 20 8.34 -9.12 17.52
N VAL A 21 7.72 -8.22 18.30
CA VAL A 21 6.44 -7.61 17.92
C VAL A 21 6.63 -6.69 16.72
N VAL A 22 7.65 -5.82 16.71
CA VAL A 22 7.89 -4.89 15.61
C VAL A 22 8.06 -5.63 14.28
N TRP A 23 8.96 -6.60 14.22
CA TRP A 23 9.23 -7.34 12.99
C TRP A 23 8.15 -8.37 12.67
N GLY A 24 7.69 -9.14 13.65
CA GLY A 24 6.72 -10.21 13.43
C GLY A 24 5.35 -9.68 13.01
N MET A 25 4.76 -8.79 13.80
CA MET A 25 3.46 -8.19 13.47
C MET A 25 3.55 -7.31 12.23
N GLY A 26 4.62 -6.50 12.14
CA GLY A 26 4.84 -5.65 10.98
C GLY A 26 4.95 -6.45 9.68
N LEU A 27 5.75 -7.52 9.65
CA LEU A 27 5.89 -8.36 8.46
C LEU A 27 4.58 -9.10 8.14
N ALA A 28 3.91 -9.67 9.14
CA ALA A 28 2.62 -10.35 8.93
C ALA A 28 1.57 -9.40 8.31
N GLY A 29 1.49 -8.16 8.80
CA GLY A 29 0.60 -7.14 8.23
C GLY A 29 0.98 -6.78 6.79
N GLN A 30 2.27 -6.56 6.51
CA GLN A 30 2.71 -6.17 5.15
C GLN A 30 2.56 -7.31 4.13
N LEU A 31 2.78 -8.58 4.54
CA LEU A 31 2.51 -9.73 3.68
C LEU A 31 1.02 -9.84 3.34
N CYS A 32 0.13 -9.66 4.32
CA CYS A 32 -1.30 -9.73 4.11
C CYS A 32 -1.81 -8.59 3.21
N TRP A 33 -1.34 -7.36 3.41
CA TRP A 33 -1.65 -6.23 2.52
C TRP A 33 -1.12 -6.43 1.10
N ASN A 34 0.07 -7.01 0.93
CA ASN A 34 0.58 -7.34 -0.40
C ASN A 34 -0.30 -8.38 -1.09
N MET A 35 -0.74 -9.39 -0.34
CA MET A 35 -1.62 -10.42 -0.88
C MET A 35 -2.96 -9.85 -1.36
N GLU A 36 -3.59 -8.96 -0.58
CA GLU A 36 -4.81 -8.25 -0.96
C GLU A 36 -4.60 -7.43 -2.23
N ASN A 37 -3.58 -6.61 -2.28
CA ASN A 37 -3.35 -5.70 -3.39
C ASN A 37 -2.97 -6.39 -4.71
N GLN A 38 -2.50 -7.64 -4.66
CA GLN A 38 -1.98 -8.34 -5.84
C GLN A 38 -2.71 -9.65 -6.12
N TRP A 39 -2.70 -10.58 -5.17
CA TRP A 39 -3.18 -11.95 -5.40
C TRP A 39 -4.71 -12.08 -5.36
N PHE A 40 -5.41 -11.18 -4.69
CA PHE A 40 -6.87 -11.16 -4.71
C PHE A 40 -7.40 -10.81 -6.09
N ASN A 41 -6.77 -9.84 -6.76
CA ASN A 41 -7.17 -9.44 -8.10
C ASN A 41 -6.99 -10.57 -9.12
N THR A 42 -5.90 -11.33 -9.02
CA THR A 42 -5.65 -12.49 -9.89
C THR A 42 -6.54 -13.68 -9.54
N PHE A 43 -6.85 -13.90 -8.26
CA PHE A 43 -7.81 -14.90 -7.81
C PHE A 43 -9.21 -14.69 -8.41
N VAL A 44 -9.68 -13.45 -8.45
CA VAL A 44 -10.98 -13.13 -9.09
C VAL A 44 -11.00 -13.61 -10.53
N TYR A 45 -9.96 -13.29 -11.30
CA TYR A 45 -9.85 -13.70 -12.70
C TYR A 45 -9.68 -15.20 -12.87
N ALA A 46 -8.94 -15.86 -12.00
CA ALA A 46 -8.67 -17.30 -12.07
C ALA A 46 -9.88 -18.16 -11.67
N LYS A 47 -10.65 -17.71 -10.65
CA LYS A 47 -11.61 -18.59 -9.93
C LYS A 47 -13.05 -18.11 -9.95
N ILE A 48 -13.29 -16.83 -10.20
CA ILE A 48 -14.65 -16.25 -10.16
C ILE A 48 -15.10 -15.86 -11.56
N ALA A 49 -14.57 -14.77 -12.10
CA ALA A 49 -14.85 -14.31 -13.45
C ALA A 49 -13.73 -13.34 -13.92
N LYS A 50 -13.48 -13.31 -15.22
CA LYS A 50 -12.60 -12.31 -15.83
C LYS A 50 -13.36 -11.01 -16.08
N ASP A 51 -13.82 -10.42 -14.98
CA ASP A 51 -14.68 -9.23 -14.92
C ASP A 51 -13.98 -8.12 -14.13
N VAL A 52 -13.70 -7.02 -14.81
CA VAL A 52 -13.00 -5.88 -14.22
C VAL A 52 -13.87 -5.14 -13.20
N ASP A 53 -15.20 -5.23 -13.28
CA ASP A 53 -16.10 -4.56 -12.32
C ASP A 53 -15.97 -5.19 -10.92
N ILE A 54 -15.83 -6.51 -10.83
CA ILE A 54 -15.65 -7.19 -9.54
C ILE A 54 -14.39 -6.68 -8.85
N VAL A 55 -13.25 -6.62 -9.56
CA VAL A 55 -12.00 -6.09 -9.02
C VAL A 55 -12.13 -4.61 -8.65
N THR A 56 -12.82 -3.84 -9.49
CA THR A 56 -13.05 -2.40 -9.24
C THR A 56 -13.83 -2.17 -7.96
N TRP A 57 -14.96 -2.86 -7.77
CA TRP A 57 -15.77 -2.73 -6.56
C TRP A 57 -15.05 -3.27 -5.32
N MET A 58 -14.27 -4.33 -5.46
CA MET A 58 -13.43 -4.87 -4.38
C MET A 58 -12.47 -3.79 -3.87
N VAL A 59 -11.67 -3.18 -4.75
CA VAL A 59 -10.70 -2.14 -4.37
C VAL A 59 -11.38 -0.88 -3.82
N ILE A 60 -12.48 -0.43 -4.42
CA ILE A 60 -13.22 0.77 -3.97
C ILE A 60 -13.79 0.54 -2.56
N LEU A 61 -14.47 -0.58 -2.33
CA LEU A 61 -15.10 -0.86 -1.05
C LEU A 61 -14.05 -1.07 0.04
N SER A 62 -12.97 -1.78 -0.29
CA SER A 62 -11.81 -1.98 0.58
C SER A 62 -11.20 -0.66 1.03
N ALA A 63 -10.94 0.28 0.11
CA ALA A 63 -10.41 1.61 0.45
C ALA A 63 -11.35 2.40 1.38
N PHE A 64 -12.66 2.28 1.16
CA PHE A 64 -13.67 2.96 1.98
C PHE A 64 -13.70 2.40 3.40
N VAL A 65 -13.83 1.08 3.54
CA VAL A 65 -13.95 0.43 4.85
C VAL A 65 -12.66 0.52 5.64
N THR A 66 -11.50 0.44 4.99
CA THR A 66 -10.17 0.66 5.60
C THR A 66 -10.08 2.05 6.21
N THR A 67 -10.49 3.07 5.47
CA THR A 67 -10.49 4.46 5.94
C THR A 67 -11.42 4.63 7.14
N ILE A 68 -12.66 4.14 7.07
CA ILE A 68 -13.62 4.20 8.17
C ILE A 68 -13.07 3.45 9.40
N SER A 69 -12.55 2.24 9.20
CA SER A 69 -11.97 1.41 10.26
C SER A 69 -10.84 2.14 10.98
N THR A 70 -9.91 2.75 10.23
CA THR A 70 -8.79 3.49 10.80
C THR A 70 -9.26 4.58 11.76
N PHE A 71 -10.24 5.38 11.36
CA PHE A 71 -10.74 6.47 12.21
C PHE A 71 -11.58 5.99 13.39
N VAL A 72 -12.46 5.02 13.16
CA VAL A 72 -13.33 4.46 14.20
C VAL A 72 -12.51 3.76 15.27
N PHE A 73 -11.64 2.83 14.87
CA PHE A 73 -10.86 2.06 15.84
C PHE A 73 -9.66 2.82 16.38
N GLY A 74 -9.09 3.76 15.65
CA GLY A 74 -8.12 4.70 16.18
C GLY A 74 -8.72 5.47 17.37
N THR A 75 -9.88 6.10 17.18
CA THR A 75 -10.60 6.81 18.24
C THR A 75 -11.03 5.87 19.38
N LEU A 76 -11.53 4.67 19.08
CA LEU A 76 -11.99 3.72 20.08
C LEU A 76 -10.83 3.21 20.95
N SER A 77 -9.67 2.93 20.33
CA SER A 77 -8.48 2.50 21.04
C SER A 77 -7.89 3.60 21.94
N ASP A 78 -7.99 4.89 21.54
CA ASP A 78 -7.65 6.04 22.38
C ASP A 78 -8.57 6.13 23.58
N ARG A 79 -9.87 6.04 23.37
CA ARG A 79 -10.87 6.12 24.45
C ARG A 79 -10.75 4.99 25.46
N MET A 80 -10.37 3.80 25.02
CA MET A 80 -10.19 2.63 25.88
C MET A 80 -8.80 2.57 26.53
N GLY A 81 -7.81 3.29 25.99
CA GLY A 81 -6.42 3.20 26.43
C GLY A 81 -5.82 1.79 26.28
N ASN A 82 -6.22 1.06 25.24
CA ASN A 82 -5.82 -0.34 25.04
C ASN A 82 -5.61 -0.63 23.56
N ARG A 83 -4.35 -0.62 23.12
CA ARG A 83 -3.98 -0.91 21.73
C ARG A 83 -3.92 -2.41 21.45
N LYS A 84 -3.34 -3.15 22.41
CA LYS A 84 -3.12 -4.60 22.29
C LYS A 84 -4.36 -5.38 21.86
N LYS A 85 -5.53 -5.08 22.47
CA LYS A 85 -6.78 -5.78 22.12
C LYS A 85 -7.16 -5.60 20.66
N PHE A 86 -7.04 -4.39 20.12
CA PHE A 86 -7.38 -4.08 18.73
C PHE A 86 -6.41 -4.76 17.77
N VAL A 87 -5.12 -4.75 18.09
CA VAL A 87 -4.11 -5.48 17.30
C VAL A 87 -4.44 -6.96 17.28
N SER A 88 -4.56 -7.60 18.43
CA SER A 88 -4.71 -9.06 18.52
C SER A 88 -6.01 -9.54 17.89
N ILE A 89 -7.14 -8.92 18.20
CA ILE A 89 -8.44 -9.29 17.64
C ILE A 89 -8.48 -8.99 16.14
N GLY A 90 -7.95 -7.83 15.73
CA GLY A 90 -7.86 -7.45 14.33
C GLY A 90 -7.12 -8.49 13.49
N TYR A 91 -5.91 -8.89 13.90
CA TYR A 91 -5.14 -9.90 13.18
C TYR A 91 -5.80 -11.28 13.16
N ILE A 92 -6.44 -11.71 14.25
CA ILE A 92 -7.15 -12.99 14.28
C ILE A 92 -8.32 -12.99 13.28
N ILE A 93 -9.17 -11.95 13.30
CA ILE A 93 -10.31 -11.86 12.40
C ILE A 93 -9.83 -11.63 10.96
N TRP A 94 -8.80 -10.84 10.75
CA TRP A 94 -8.17 -10.64 9.44
C TRP A 94 -7.76 -11.95 8.81
N GLY A 95 -7.02 -12.81 9.56
CA GLY A 95 -6.60 -14.10 9.05
C GLY A 95 -7.77 -15.06 8.80
N ILE A 96 -8.83 -15.05 9.63
CA ILE A 96 -10.07 -15.82 9.38
C ILE A 96 -10.73 -15.32 8.09
N ALA A 97 -10.88 -14.01 7.92
CA ALA A 97 -11.48 -13.42 6.73
C ALA A 97 -10.68 -13.73 5.46
N THR A 98 -9.35 -13.78 5.53
CA THR A 98 -8.48 -14.21 4.43
C THR A 98 -8.79 -15.65 3.98
N ILE A 99 -8.98 -16.57 4.92
CA ILE A 99 -9.37 -17.96 4.60
C ILE A 99 -10.77 -17.97 3.97
N VAL A 100 -11.72 -17.25 4.56
CA VAL A 100 -13.11 -17.18 4.06
C VAL A 100 -13.16 -16.58 2.65
N PHE A 101 -12.31 -15.58 2.36
CA PHE A 101 -12.19 -15.03 1.01
C PHE A 101 -11.83 -16.12 -0.01
N GLY A 102 -10.81 -16.95 0.27
CA GLY A 102 -10.44 -18.06 -0.61
C GLY A 102 -11.56 -19.08 -0.83
N LEU A 103 -12.42 -19.30 0.17
CA LEU A 103 -13.54 -20.25 0.05
C LEU A 103 -14.63 -19.79 -0.92
N THR A 104 -14.65 -18.53 -1.34
CA THR A 104 -15.65 -18.00 -2.29
C THR A 104 -15.62 -18.70 -3.65
N GLU A 105 -14.47 -19.27 -4.08
CA GLU A 105 -14.38 -20.03 -5.31
C GLU A 105 -15.32 -21.23 -5.36
N PHE A 106 -15.64 -21.84 -4.21
CA PHE A 106 -16.52 -23.02 -4.18
C PHE A 106 -17.97 -22.68 -4.54
N VAL A 107 -18.36 -21.41 -4.45
CA VAL A 107 -19.68 -20.94 -4.86
C VAL A 107 -19.86 -21.06 -6.37
N THR A 108 -18.82 -20.76 -7.17
CA THR A 108 -18.86 -20.91 -8.63
C THR A 108 -19.02 -22.36 -9.08
N LYS A 109 -18.56 -23.33 -8.26
CA LYS A 109 -18.66 -24.76 -8.53
C LYS A 109 -20.11 -25.31 -8.35
N ILE A 110 -21.00 -24.54 -7.72
CA ILE A 110 -22.42 -24.94 -7.56
C ILE A 110 -23.16 -24.81 -8.88
N GLY A 111 -22.84 -23.79 -9.69
CA GLY A 111 -23.44 -23.59 -11.00
C GLY A 111 -23.15 -22.20 -11.57
N ALA A 112 -23.28 -22.04 -12.88
CA ALA A 112 -23.00 -20.79 -13.58
C ALA A 112 -23.87 -19.61 -13.11
N ASN A 113 -25.08 -19.87 -12.65
CA ASN A 113 -25.97 -18.87 -12.08
C ASN A 113 -25.48 -18.31 -10.73
N MET A 114 -24.47 -18.91 -10.12
CA MET A 114 -23.88 -18.46 -8.84
C MET A 114 -22.68 -17.52 -9.01
N ILE A 115 -22.22 -17.23 -10.24
CA ILE A 115 -21.06 -16.36 -10.48
C ILE A 115 -21.30 -14.94 -9.91
N ALA A 116 -22.50 -14.38 -10.11
CA ALA A 116 -22.85 -13.07 -9.55
C ALA A 116 -22.81 -13.08 -8.00
N LEU A 117 -23.28 -14.16 -7.37
CA LEU A 117 -23.20 -14.33 -5.92
C LEU A 117 -21.74 -14.48 -5.47
N ALA A 118 -20.93 -15.24 -6.18
CA ALA A 118 -19.50 -15.40 -5.88
C ALA A 118 -18.77 -14.06 -5.98
N GLY A 119 -19.04 -13.28 -7.03
CA GLY A 119 -18.50 -11.92 -7.18
C GLY A 119 -18.90 -10.99 -6.03
N PHE A 120 -20.17 -11.00 -5.63
CA PHE A 120 -20.62 -10.24 -4.45
C PHE A 120 -19.91 -10.69 -3.16
N LEU A 121 -19.79 -12.02 -2.95
CA LEU A 121 -19.12 -12.55 -1.75
C LEU A 121 -17.63 -12.20 -1.71
N VAL A 122 -16.93 -12.20 -2.86
CA VAL A 122 -15.54 -11.76 -2.96
C VAL A 122 -15.41 -10.30 -2.50
N VAL A 123 -16.23 -9.40 -3.06
CA VAL A 123 -16.21 -7.97 -2.68
C VAL A 123 -16.55 -7.78 -1.21
N PHE A 124 -17.53 -8.52 -0.69
CA PHE A 124 -17.96 -8.41 0.70
C PHE A 124 -16.92 -8.97 1.69
N THR A 125 -16.35 -10.14 1.40
CA THR A 125 -15.33 -10.76 2.28
C THR A 125 -14.03 -9.99 2.28
N ASP A 126 -13.63 -9.41 1.15
CA ASP A 126 -12.50 -8.48 1.06
C ASP A 126 -12.73 -7.23 1.91
N ALA A 127 -13.93 -6.64 1.85
CA ALA A 127 -14.29 -5.50 2.70
C ALA A 127 -14.19 -5.83 4.19
N ILE A 128 -14.66 -7.03 4.61
CA ILE A 128 -14.50 -7.49 6.00
C ILE A 128 -13.02 -7.65 6.36
N MET A 129 -12.25 -8.26 5.48
CA MET A 129 -10.82 -8.47 5.65
C MET A 129 -10.09 -7.13 5.83
N SER A 130 -10.30 -6.17 4.93
CA SER A 130 -9.71 -4.82 4.97
C SER A 130 -10.15 -4.04 6.22
N PHE A 131 -11.40 -4.18 6.65
CA PHE A 131 -11.91 -3.52 7.85
C PHE A 131 -11.16 -3.99 9.11
N PHE A 132 -11.00 -5.29 9.30
CA PHE A 132 -10.30 -5.84 10.46
C PHE A 132 -8.77 -5.78 10.31
N GLY A 133 -8.26 -5.84 9.09
CA GLY A 133 -6.85 -5.60 8.78
C GLY A 133 -6.43 -4.19 9.20
N SER A 134 -7.21 -3.20 8.84
CA SER A 134 -6.97 -1.81 9.23
C SER A 134 -7.15 -1.58 10.74
N MET A 135 -8.14 -2.23 11.38
CA MET A 135 -8.27 -2.22 12.83
C MET A 135 -7.00 -2.74 13.52
N GLY A 136 -6.48 -3.87 13.06
CA GLY A 136 -5.31 -4.52 13.66
C GLY A 136 -4.01 -3.82 13.34
N ASN A 137 -3.79 -3.45 12.07
CA ASN A 137 -2.52 -2.94 11.58
C ASN A 137 -2.44 -1.41 11.62
N ASP A 138 -3.38 -0.69 10.99
CA ASP A 138 -3.25 0.76 10.82
C ASP A 138 -3.58 1.51 12.10
N SER A 139 -4.72 1.22 12.70
CA SER A 139 -5.16 1.88 13.94
C SER A 139 -4.71 1.17 15.22
N GLY A 140 -4.27 -0.09 15.11
CA GLY A 140 -3.76 -0.87 16.23
C GLY A 140 -2.23 -0.85 16.30
N TYR A 141 -1.57 -1.65 15.45
CA TYR A 141 -0.12 -1.85 15.47
C TYR A 141 0.68 -0.56 15.22
N ASN A 142 0.33 0.22 14.19
CA ASN A 142 1.07 1.46 13.90
C ASN A 142 0.94 2.49 15.02
N VAL A 143 -0.23 2.60 15.65
CA VAL A 143 -0.42 3.49 16.80
C VAL A 143 0.31 2.96 18.04
N TRP A 144 0.23 1.64 18.31
CA TRP A 144 1.00 1.01 19.37
C TRP A 144 2.51 1.27 19.21
N LEU A 145 3.02 1.17 17.98
CA LEU A 145 4.43 1.43 17.69
C LEU A 145 4.80 2.91 17.92
N ASN A 146 3.92 3.83 17.55
CA ASN A 146 4.10 5.26 17.84
C ASN A 146 4.14 5.54 19.35
N ASP A 147 3.29 4.89 20.15
CA ASP A 147 3.29 5.02 21.62
C ASP A 147 4.60 4.53 22.26
N HIS A 148 5.32 3.60 21.61
CA HIS A 148 6.62 3.07 22.03
C HIS A 148 7.81 3.77 21.37
N THR A 149 7.59 4.83 20.59
CA THR A 149 8.65 5.54 19.86
C THR A 149 8.95 6.87 20.53
N ASP A 150 10.21 7.08 20.89
CA ASP A 150 10.73 8.32 21.44
C ASP A 150 12.02 8.78 20.72
N ASP A 151 12.62 9.87 21.17
CA ASP A 151 13.86 10.40 20.58
C ASP A 151 15.05 9.43 20.62
N THR A 152 15.00 8.39 21.47
CA THR A 152 16.10 7.44 21.64
C THR A 152 16.03 6.27 20.68
N ASN A 153 14.84 5.92 20.17
CA ASN A 153 14.61 4.76 19.29
C ASN A 153 13.97 5.11 17.95
N LYS A 154 13.53 6.35 17.72
CA LYS A 154 12.84 6.78 16.50
C LYS A 154 13.59 6.44 15.21
N GLY A 155 14.92 6.47 15.24
CA GLY A 155 15.73 6.09 14.08
C GLY A 155 15.63 4.61 13.74
N GLN A 156 15.67 3.73 14.75
CA GLN A 156 15.60 2.27 14.57
C GLN A 156 14.17 1.84 14.18
N VAL A 157 13.15 2.40 14.84
CA VAL A 157 11.74 2.13 14.53
C VAL A 157 11.40 2.65 13.14
N GLY A 158 11.85 3.85 12.79
CA GLY A 158 11.68 4.43 11.45
C GLY A 158 12.33 3.58 10.36
N ALA A 159 13.53 3.06 10.62
CA ALA A 159 14.21 2.14 9.69
C ALA A 159 13.41 0.83 9.50
N ALA A 160 12.90 0.23 10.59
CA ALA A 160 12.05 -0.96 10.49
C ALA A 160 10.77 -0.69 9.68
N LEU A 161 10.08 0.43 9.95
CA LEU A 161 8.87 0.82 9.21
C LEU A 161 9.12 1.11 7.73
N ALA A 162 10.31 1.56 7.37
CA ALA A 162 10.68 1.78 5.97
C ALA A 162 10.99 0.46 5.23
N VAL A 163 11.55 -0.52 5.95
CA VAL A 163 11.99 -1.79 5.36
C VAL A 163 10.86 -2.84 5.30
N LEU A 164 9.98 -2.86 6.29
CA LEU A 164 8.90 -3.86 6.40
C LEU A 164 7.98 -3.91 5.17
N PRO A 165 7.46 -2.80 4.62
CA PRO A 165 6.62 -2.86 3.42
C PRO A 165 7.37 -3.42 2.21
N VAL A 166 8.64 -3.07 2.07
CA VAL A 166 9.48 -3.55 0.96
C VAL A 166 9.70 -5.06 1.04
N ILE A 167 10.10 -5.57 2.22
CA ILE A 167 10.26 -7.01 2.44
C ILE A 167 8.91 -7.71 2.24
N GLY A 168 7.82 -7.15 2.80
CA GLY A 168 6.48 -7.70 2.65
C GLY A 168 6.05 -7.81 1.20
N THR A 169 6.31 -6.78 0.39
CA THR A 169 5.97 -6.81 -1.03
C THR A 169 6.81 -7.84 -1.79
N ILE A 170 8.14 -7.84 -1.63
CA ILE A 170 9.01 -8.78 -2.35
C ILE A 170 8.68 -10.23 -1.96
N VAL A 171 8.65 -10.51 -0.66
CA VAL A 171 8.39 -11.87 -0.16
C VAL A 171 6.97 -12.31 -0.47
N GLY A 172 5.96 -11.43 -0.27
CA GLY A 172 4.56 -11.73 -0.55
C GLY A 172 4.29 -12.01 -2.02
N THR A 173 4.96 -11.28 -2.91
CA THR A 173 4.82 -11.48 -4.36
C THR A 173 5.47 -12.78 -4.82
N VAL A 174 6.73 -13.03 -4.45
CA VAL A 174 7.47 -14.23 -4.87
C VAL A 174 6.92 -15.49 -4.20
N LEU A 175 6.72 -15.44 -2.88
CA LEU A 175 6.19 -16.58 -2.13
C LEU A 175 4.74 -16.89 -2.51
N GLY A 176 3.94 -15.85 -2.75
CA GLY A 176 2.55 -16.01 -3.19
C GLY A 176 2.45 -16.78 -4.49
N GLY A 177 3.22 -16.38 -5.51
CA GLY A 177 3.26 -17.10 -6.79
C GLY A 177 3.75 -18.55 -6.64
N ALA A 178 4.79 -18.77 -5.83
CA ALA A 178 5.28 -20.12 -5.57
C ALA A 178 4.23 -21.02 -4.88
N LEU A 179 3.50 -20.48 -3.89
CA LEU A 179 2.44 -21.23 -3.19
C LEU A 179 1.27 -21.58 -4.12
N ILE A 180 0.88 -20.66 -5.02
CA ILE A 180 -0.18 -20.92 -5.99
C ILE A 180 0.25 -22.01 -6.97
N ASN A 181 1.47 -21.98 -7.48
CA ASN A 181 1.97 -23.02 -8.39
C ASN A 181 2.05 -24.41 -7.73
N ILE A 182 2.25 -24.51 -6.40
CA ILE A 182 2.34 -25.78 -5.68
C ILE A 182 0.94 -26.32 -5.34
N GLY A 183 0.02 -25.50 -4.88
CA GLY A 183 -1.23 -25.96 -4.29
C GLY A 183 -2.43 -25.02 -4.54
N ASP A 184 -2.37 -24.27 -5.65
CA ASP A 184 -3.40 -23.32 -6.07
C ASP A 184 -3.63 -22.17 -5.06
N TYR A 185 -4.54 -21.26 -5.37
CA TYR A 185 -4.93 -20.13 -4.50
C TYR A 185 -5.39 -20.57 -3.10
N GLN A 186 -5.93 -21.78 -2.96
CA GLN A 186 -6.33 -22.31 -1.65
C GLN A 186 -5.13 -22.45 -0.71
N LEU A 187 -3.99 -22.98 -1.21
CA LEU A 187 -2.78 -23.08 -0.37
C LEU A 187 -2.30 -21.70 0.07
N LEU A 188 -2.35 -20.70 -0.81
CA LEU A 188 -1.99 -19.32 -0.47
C LEU A 188 -2.88 -18.78 0.65
N PHE A 189 -4.22 -18.83 0.49
CA PHE A 189 -5.15 -18.23 1.45
C PHE A 189 -5.14 -18.94 2.81
N TRP A 190 -5.08 -20.26 2.82
CA TRP A 190 -4.98 -21.01 4.06
C TRP A 190 -3.66 -20.76 4.79
N SER A 191 -2.53 -20.80 4.09
CA SER A 191 -1.22 -20.58 4.71
C SER A 191 -1.09 -19.17 5.27
N MET A 192 -1.51 -18.15 4.52
CA MET A 192 -1.44 -16.75 4.95
C MET A 192 -2.44 -16.45 6.06
N GLY A 193 -3.69 -16.94 5.95
CA GLY A 193 -4.68 -16.74 6.99
C GLY A 193 -4.25 -17.35 8.32
N ILE A 194 -3.77 -18.60 8.30
CA ILE A 194 -3.22 -19.26 9.50
C ILE A 194 -2.01 -18.50 10.05
N PHE A 195 -1.10 -18.04 9.19
CA PHE A 195 0.07 -17.26 9.58
C PHE A 195 -0.34 -15.99 10.33
N VAL A 196 -1.30 -15.22 9.79
CA VAL A 196 -1.80 -13.97 10.41
C VAL A 196 -2.52 -14.27 11.74
N ILE A 197 -3.32 -15.35 11.81
CA ILE A 197 -3.97 -15.80 13.07
C ILE A 197 -2.92 -16.13 14.14
N ILE A 198 -1.87 -16.86 13.78
CA ILE A 198 -0.78 -17.21 14.71
C ILE A 198 -0.16 -15.96 15.31
N PHE A 199 0.17 -14.96 14.48
CA PHE A 199 0.71 -13.68 14.97
C PHE A 199 -0.31 -12.91 15.82
N GLY A 200 -1.59 -12.92 15.46
CA GLY A 200 -2.66 -12.37 16.28
C GLY A 200 -2.73 -13.02 17.67
N VAL A 201 -2.64 -14.35 17.74
CA VAL A 201 -2.63 -15.10 19.00
C VAL A 201 -1.33 -14.82 19.80
N ILE A 202 -0.17 -14.85 19.15
CA ILE A 202 1.11 -14.54 19.79
C ILE A 202 1.09 -13.14 20.42
N SER A 203 0.48 -12.18 19.75
CA SER A 203 0.39 -10.79 20.24
C SER A 203 -0.37 -10.70 21.56
N LEU A 204 -1.37 -11.58 21.81
CA LEU A 204 -2.10 -11.66 23.08
C LEU A 204 -1.18 -11.96 24.29
N PHE A 205 -0.09 -12.68 24.08
CA PHE A 205 0.81 -13.08 25.14
C PHE A 205 2.06 -12.20 25.25
N ILE A 206 2.58 -11.73 24.14
CA ILE A 206 3.86 -11.02 24.09
C ILE A 206 3.67 -9.50 24.18
N MET A 207 2.65 -8.97 23.52
CA MET A 207 2.42 -7.53 23.38
C MET A 207 1.91 -6.90 24.69
N LYS A 208 2.40 -5.73 25.03
CA LYS A 208 1.93 -4.91 26.14
C LYS A 208 1.78 -3.46 25.69
N ASP A 209 0.76 -2.79 26.20
CA ASP A 209 0.59 -1.35 25.97
C ASP A 209 1.63 -0.55 26.74
N HIS A 210 2.01 0.60 26.18
CA HIS A 210 2.96 1.49 26.83
C HIS A 210 2.31 2.11 28.09
N PRO A 211 3.04 2.26 29.23
CA PRO A 211 2.48 2.79 30.46
C PRO A 211 1.94 4.22 30.38
N SER A 212 2.34 4.99 29.36
CA SER A 212 1.82 6.35 29.12
C SER A 212 0.43 6.35 28.49
N VAL A 213 0.00 5.25 27.89
CA VAL A 213 -1.31 5.14 27.25
C VAL A 213 -2.39 5.10 28.32
N LYS A 214 -3.22 6.13 28.35
CA LYS A 214 -4.36 6.26 29.27
C LYS A 214 -5.64 6.44 28.47
N PRO A 215 -6.80 5.97 28.98
CA PRO A 215 -8.09 6.23 28.36
C PRO A 215 -8.31 7.74 28.17
N GLU A 216 -8.56 8.17 26.93
CA GLU A 216 -8.74 9.56 26.58
C GLU A 216 -10.14 9.81 26.00
N GLN A 217 -11.06 10.29 26.83
CA GLN A 217 -12.44 10.58 26.44
C GLN A 217 -12.63 12.09 26.25
N ARG A 218 -12.68 12.55 25.01
CA ARG A 218 -12.94 13.95 24.65
C ARG A 218 -14.35 14.08 24.06
N GLY A 219 -15.34 14.27 24.93
CA GLY A 219 -16.74 14.43 24.51
C GLY A 219 -17.37 13.19 23.88
N SER A 220 -18.32 13.38 22.96
CA SER A 220 -19.01 12.29 22.25
C SER A 220 -18.04 11.53 21.34
N PHE A 221 -18.26 10.20 21.19
CA PHE A 221 -17.45 9.33 20.31
C PHE A 221 -17.41 9.86 18.86
N TRP A 222 -18.56 10.08 18.27
CA TRP A 222 -18.63 10.54 16.89
C TRP A 222 -18.04 11.94 16.67
N LYS A 223 -18.17 12.82 17.67
CA LYS A 223 -17.50 14.13 17.62
C LYS A 223 -15.99 13.97 17.59
N GLN A 224 -15.44 13.04 18.35
CA GLN A 224 -14.00 12.77 18.40
C GLN A 224 -13.50 12.13 17.11
N VAL A 225 -14.29 11.21 16.48
CA VAL A 225 -13.99 10.64 15.15
C VAL A 225 -13.97 11.73 14.06
N VAL A 226 -14.96 12.60 14.03
CA VAL A 226 -15.09 13.66 13.04
C VAL A 226 -14.08 14.81 13.28
N GLU A 227 -13.58 14.98 14.51
CA GLU A 227 -12.60 16.01 14.85
C GLU A 227 -11.28 15.85 14.08
N VAL A 228 -10.95 14.61 13.65
CA VAL A 228 -9.79 14.34 12.78
C VAL A 228 -9.94 15.05 11.43
N PHE A 229 -11.17 15.26 10.94
CA PHE A 229 -11.47 15.99 9.72
C PHE A 229 -11.67 17.50 9.93
N ASN A 230 -11.33 18.02 11.10
CA ASN A 230 -11.48 19.46 11.38
C ASN A 230 -10.37 20.28 10.69
N PHE A 231 -10.58 20.58 9.40
CA PHE A 231 -9.67 21.36 8.57
C PHE A 231 -9.44 22.81 9.06
N GLN A 232 -10.21 23.29 10.05
CA GLN A 232 -9.98 24.64 10.60
C GLN A 232 -8.62 24.75 11.29
N ARG A 233 -8.14 23.67 11.92
CA ARG A 233 -6.80 23.62 12.52
C ARG A 233 -5.67 23.63 11.47
N LEU A 234 -5.98 23.18 10.25
CA LEU A 234 -5.03 23.25 9.14
C LEU A 234 -4.73 24.71 8.75
N LYS A 235 -5.72 25.61 8.82
CA LYS A 235 -5.58 27.01 8.46
C LYS A 235 -4.55 27.77 9.29
N GLY A 236 -4.25 27.31 10.50
CA GLY A 236 -3.21 27.89 11.38
C GLY A 236 -1.78 27.46 11.04
N ASN A 237 -1.59 26.46 10.16
CA ASN A 237 -0.26 26.01 9.79
C ASN A 237 0.41 26.97 8.79
N LYS A 238 1.57 27.52 9.18
CA LYS A 238 2.38 28.42 8.33
C LYS A 238 2.73 27.81 6.97
N ASN A 239 2.89 26.48 6.91
CA ASN A 239 3.31 25.74 5.71
C ASN A 239 2.14 25.03 5.01
N ILE A 240 0.88 25.42 5.28
CA ILE A 240 -0.32 24.74 4.75
C ILE A 240 -0.31 24.61 3.22
N LYS A 241 0.12 25.66 2.51
CA LYS A 241 0.20 25.64 1.04
C LYS A 241 1.16 24.59 0.53
N GLU A 242 2.34 24.47 1.15
CA GLU A 242 3.34 23.46 0.80
C GLU A 242 2.83 22.05 1.12
N LEU A 243 2.17 21.88 2.26
CA LEU A 243 1.60 20.61 2.69
C LEU A 243 0.52 20.12 1.71
N ILE A 244 -0.39 21.00 1.28
CA ILE A 244 -1.42 20.64 0.29
C ILE A 244 -0.76 20.25 -1.03
N LEU A 245 0.21 21.02 -1.51
CA LEU A 245 0.92 20.70 -2.76
C LEU A 245 1.69 19.37 -2.69
N ALA A 246 2.37 19.08 -1.58
CA ALA A 246 3.05 17.81 -1.38
C ALA A 246 2.08 16.62 -1.37
N ASN A 247 0.91 16.77 -0.73
CA ASN A 247 -0.16 15.76 -0.77
C ASN A 247 -0.75 15.61 -2.19
N LEU A 248 -0.90 16.69 -2.94
CA LEU A 248 -1.37 16.63 -4.33
C LEU A 248 -0.34 15.94 -5.24
N VAL A 249 0.97 16.13 -5.03
CA VAL A 249 2.01 15.37 -5.76
C VAL A 249 1.81 13.87 -5.55
N ALA A 250 1.62 13.44 -4.31
CA ALA A 250 1.34 12.04 -4.02
C ALA A 250 0.03 11.56 -4.66
N CYS A 251 -1.05 12.32 -4.54
CA CYS A 251 -2.36 11.98 -5.10
C CYS A 251 -2.29 11.78 -6.61
N PHE A 252 -1.71 12.72 -7.35
CA PHE A 252 -1.60 12.66 -8.81
C PHE A 252 -0.71 11.50 -9.28
N PHE A 253 0.28 11.11 -8.49
CA PHE A 253 1.10 9.94 -8.79
C PHE A 253 0.38 8.62 -8.48
N PHE A 254 -0.31 8.53 -7.33
CA PHE A 254 -0.96 7.30 -6.91
C PHE A 254 -2.27 7.01 -7.64
N ILE A 255 -2.92 7.98 -8.30
CA ILE A 255 -4.08 7.73 -9.18
C ILE A 255 -3.70 6.75 -10.31
N PRO A 256 -2.75 7.07 -11.22
CA PRO A 256 -2.34 6.14 -12.26
C PRO A 256 -1.71 4.85 -11.68
N PHE A 257 -0.96 4.94 -10.58
CA PHE A 257 -0.43 3.76 -9.90
C PHE A 257 -1.55 2.75 -9.58
N ASN A 258 -2.65 3.20 -8.97
CA ASN A 258 -3.72 2.29 -8.57
C ASN A 258 -4.42 1.61 -9.74
N PHE A 259 -4.54 2.24 -10.92
CA PHE A 259 -5.16 1.51 -12.01
C PHE A 259 -4.22 0.53 -12.72
N TYR A 260 -2.97 0.88 -12.98
CA TYR A 260 -2.09 -0.10 -13.62
C TYR A 260 -1.61 -1.20 -12.67
N PHE A 261 -1.33 -0.88 -11.40
CA PHE A 261 -0.85 -1.87 -10.43
C PHE A 261 -1.92 -2.90 -10.08
N THR A 262 -3.15 -2.46 -9.88
CA THR A 262 -4.31 -3.33 -9.60
C THR A 262 -4.49 -4.40 -10.69
N HIS A 263 -4.23 -4.06 -11.94
CA HIS A 263 -4.47 -4.94 -13.09
C HIS A 263 -3.20 -5.55 -13.68
N MET A 264 -2.02 -5.17 -13.19
CA MET A 264 -0.73 -5.65 -13.73
C MET A 264 -0.57 -7.17 -13.63
N GLY A 265 -1.03 -7.77 -12.52
CA GLY A 265 -1.01 -9.22 -12.36
C GLY A 265 -1.88 -9.91 -13.41
N ASN A 266 -3.10 -9.45 -13.61
CA ASN A 266 -4.01 -10.00 -14.60
C ASN A 266 -3.51 -9.81 -16.04
N TRP A 267 -2.83 -8.70 -16.34
CA TRP A 267 -2.16 -8.49 -17.61
C TRP A 267 -1.03 -9.51 -17.83
N ILE A 268 -0.14 -9.73 -16.85
CA ILE A 268 0.97 -10.69 -16.96
C ILE A 268 0.45 -12.13 -17.16
N LEU A 269 -0.62 -12.52 -16.44
CA LEU A 269 -1.16 -13.87 -16.50
C LEU A 269 -1.99 -14.13 -17.77
N TYR A 270 -2.89 -13.21 -18.13
CA TYR A 270 -3.95 -13.50 -19.12
C TYR A 270 -3.73 -12.86 -20.48
N ASP A 271 -2.96 -11.78 -20.58
CA ASP A 271 -2.60 -11.16 -21.86
C ASP A 271 -1.22 -11.64 -22.33
N ILE A 272 -0.23 -11.61 -21.43
CA ILE A 272 1.14 -12.03 -21.75
C ILE A 272 1.33 -13.55 -21.64
N GLY A 273 0.59 -14.22 -20.73
CA GLY A 273 0.54 -15.69 -20.66
C GLY A 273 1.62 -16.32 -19.77
N PHE A 274 2.15 -15.62 -18.77
CA PHE A 274 2.99 -16.22 -17.73
C PHE A 274 2.14 -16.94 -16.68
N ASP A 275 2.75 -17.86 -15.93
CA ASP A 275 2.16 -18.44 -14.74
C ASP A 275 2.32 -17.54 -13.50
N GLU A 276 1.67 -17.90 -12.40
CA GLU A 276 1.68 -17.12 -11.16
C GLU A 276 3.07 -17.05 -10.52
N GLY A 277 3.87 -18.11 -10.62
CA GLY A 277 5.25 -18.12 -10.16
C GLY A 277 6.13 -17.16 -10.94
N ALA A 278 6.02 -17.17 -12.26
CA ALA A 278 6.71 -16.24 -13.13
C ALA A 278 6.26 -14.80 -12.90
N MET A 279 4.96 -14.56 -12.75
CA MET A 279 4.41 -13.25 -12.38
C MET A 279 5.05 -12.73 -11.08
N GLY A 280 5.14 -13.60 -10.06
CA GLY A 280 5.79 -13.25 -8.79
C GLY A 280 7.25 -12.84 -8.95
N LEU A 281 8.01 -13.53 -9.81
CA LEU A 281 9.40 -13.21 -10.09
C LEU A 281 9.56 -11.92 -10.93
N ILE A 282 8.71 -11.73 -11.95
CA ILE A 282 8.71 -10.54 -12.83
C ILE A 282 8.44 -9.26 -12.04
N GLN A 283 7.60 -9.32 -11.03
CA GLN A 283 7.32 -8.14 -10.20
C GLN A 283 8.28 -8.03 -9.01
N GLY A 284 8.58 -9.12 -8.32
CA GLY A 284 9.35 -9.13 -7.08
C GLY A 284 10.84 -8.82 -7.26
N ILE A 285 11.49 -9.43 -8.26
CA ILE A 285 12.94 -9.24 -8.47
C ILE A 285 13.28 -7.81 -8.91
N PRO A 286 12.62 -7.23 -9.94
CA PRO A 286 12.87 -5.84 -10.31
C PRO A 286 12.58 -4.85 -9.19
N LEU A 287 11.52 -5.06 -8.41
CA LEU A 287 11.22 -4.22 -7.24
C LEU A 287 12.34 -4.31 -6.19
N ALA A 288 12.84 -5.51 -5.89
CA ALA A 288 13.96 -5.70 -4.97
C ALA A 288 15.21 -4.94 -5.44
N LEU A 289 15.55 -5.06 -6.71
CA LEU A 289 16.69 -4.34 -7.30
C LEU A 289 16.48 -2.82 -7.28
N SER A 290 15.26 -2.35 -7.50
CA SER A 290 14.93 -0.92 -7.48
C SER A 290 15.22 -0.29 -6.12
N VAL A 291 14.98 -1.01 -5.02
CA VAL A 291 15.27 -0.53 -3.66
C VAL A 291 16.75 -0.24 -3.48
N PHE A 292 17.64 -1.15 -3.92
CA PHE A 292 19.09 -0.93 -3.80
C PHE A 292 19.55 0.28 -4.59
N VAL A 293 19.01 0.49 -5.79
CA VAL A 293 19.34 1.65 -6.64
C VAL A 293 18.84 2.96 -6.06
N THR A 294 17.80 2.93 -5.23
CA THR A 294 17.26 4.15 -4.60
C THR A 294 18.02 4.60 -3.37
N ILE A 295 18.84 3.75 -2.74
CA ILE A 295 19.60 4.08 -1.52
C ILE A 295 20.47 5.35 -1.69
N PRO A 296 21.25 5.56 -2.77
CA PRO A 296 22.04 6.76 -2.96
C PRO A 296 21.23 8.07 -2.97
N PHE A 297 19.95 8.02 -3.36
CA PHE A 297 19.07 9.18 -3.40
C PHE A 297 18.72 9.73 -2.02
N ILE A 298 18.85 8.92 -0.96
CA ILE A 298 18.70 9.38 0.43
C ILE A 298 19.66 10.54 0.73
N LYS A 299 20.88 10.52 0.16
CA LYS A 299 21.84 11.62 0.30
C LYS A 299 21.33 12.93 -0.32
N LEU A 300 20.58 12.86 -1.42
CA LEU A 300 19.98 14.03 -2.07
C LEU A 300 18.81 14.57 -1.24
N ILE A 301 17.98 13.68 -0.68
CA ILE A 301 16.87 14.03 0.21
C ILE A 301 17.43 14.76 1.44
N ASN A 302 18.48 14.24 2.08
CA ASN A 302 19.13 14.84 3.24
C ASN A 302 19.79 16.19 2.92
N LYS A 303 20.12 16.47 1.66
CA LYS A 303 20.61 17.78 1.19
C LYS A 303 19.48 18.74 0.77
N ASN A 304 18.27 18.55 1.25
CA ASN A 304 17.09 19.35 0.91
C ASN A 304 16.78 19.41 -0.61
N LYS A 305 17.06 18.30 -1.35
CA LYS A 305 16.75 18.18 -2.78
C LYS A 305 15.52 17.29 -3.03
N ILE A 306 14.56 17.31 -2.10
CA ILE A 306 13.33 16.51 -2.16
C ILE A 306 12.59 16.66 -3.51
N PRO A 307 12.32 17.88 -4.03
CA PRO A 307 11.63 18.02 -5.30
C PRO A 307 12.40 17.41 -6.49
N LEU A 308 13.72 17.52 -6.50
CA LEU A 308 14.54 16.92 -7.57
C LEU A 308 14.39 15.41 -7.62
N VAL A 309 14.41 14.74 -6.45
CA VAL A 309 14.21 13.28 -6.38
C VAL A 309 12.82 12.91 -6.84
N ALA A 310 11.79 13.70 -6.48
CA ALA A 310 10.43 13.50 -6.97
C ALA A 310 10.33 13.65 -8.50
N PHE A 311 11.01 14.62 -9.12
CA PHE A 311 11.07 14.74 -10.58
C PHE A 311 11.66 13.50 -11.24
N ILE A 312 12.78 12.99 -10.72
CA ILE A 312 13.43 11.77 -11.22
C ILE A 312 12.47 10.58 -11.08
N ALA A 313 11.78 10.46 -9.96
CA ALA A 313 10.82 9.39 -9.70
C ALA A 313 9.69 9.36 -10.73
N VAL A 314 9.08 10.52 -11.02
CA VAL A 314 8.01 10.66 -12.02
C VAL A 314 8.51 10.29 -13.41
N ILE A 315 9.71 10.73 -13.79
CA ILE A 315 10.30 10.40 -15.11
C ILE A 315 10.57 8.89 -15.20
N CYS A 316 11.20 8.27 -14.21
CA CYS A 316 11.49 6.84 -14.21
C CYS A 316 10.20 6.02 -14.35
N ASN A 317 9.14 6.37 -13.59
CA ASN A 317 7.88 5.66 -13.64
C ASN A 317 7.19 5.84 -15.01
N ALA A 318 7.08 7.08 -15.50
CA ALA A 318 6.45 7.37 -16.79
C ALA A 318 7.18 6.68 -17.96
N VAL A 319 8.52 6.74 -17.98
CA VAL A 319 9.34 6.08 -19.02
C VAL A 319 9.20 4.56 -18.91
N GLY A 320 9.25 3.98 -17.71
CA GLY A 320 9.08 2.54 -17.52
C GLY A 320 7.72 2.05 -18.06
N LEU A 321 6.63 2.75 -17.75
CA LEU A 321 5.29 2.44 -18.24
C LEU A 321 5.17 2.59 -19.77
N LEU A 322 5.75 3.66 -20.33
CA LEU A 322 5.77 3.85 -21.79
C LEU A 322 6.54 2.74 -22.50
N LEU A 323 7.67 2.31 -21.93
CA LEU A 323 8.47 1.23 -22.50
C LEU A 323 7.74 -0.13 -22.43
N ILE A 324 6.94 -0.38 -21.36
CA ILE A 324 6.05 -1.56 -21.33
C ILE A 324 5.13 -1.54 -22.54
N TYR A 325 4.41 -0.44 -22.76
CA TYR A 325 3.51 -0.29 -23.91
C TYR A 325 4.19 -0.49 -25.27
N LEU A 326 5.44 -0.01 -25.42
CA LEU A 326 6.15 -0.07 -26.71
C LEU A 326 6.77 -1.44 -27.01
N PHE A 327 7.27 -2.14 -25.99
CA PHE A 327 8.09 -3.34 -26.16
C PHE A 327 7.44 -4.63 -25.70
N VAL A 328 6.38 -4.57 -24.88
CA VAL A 328 5.72 -5.75 -24.33
C VAL A 328 4.23 -5.71 -24.69
N LYS A 329 3.94 -5.96 -25.97
CA LYS A 329 2.56 -5.84 -26.50
C LYS A 329 1.73 -7.10 -26.27
N ASP A 330 2.33 -8.27 -26.43
CA ASP A 330 1.65 -9.56 -26.38
C ASP A 330 2.62 -10.69 -26.03
N SER A 331 2.10 -11.91 -25.96
CA SER A 331 2.87 -13.12 -25.68
C SER A 331 3.99 -13.40 -26.69
N SER A 332 3.92 -12.84 -27.93
CA SER A 332 4.95 -13.00 -28.92
C SER A 332 6.26 -12.27 -28.59
N ASN A 333 6.18 -11.26 -27.72
CA ASN A 333 7.32 -10.44 -27.31
C ASN A 333 8.11 -11.02 -26.13
N VAL A 334 7.64 -12.10 -25.52
CA VAL A 334 8.23 -12.72 -24.34
C VAL A 334 8.49 -14.21 -24.53
N ASP A 335 9.25 -14.80 -23.60
CA ASP A 335 9.37 -16.24 -23.41
C ASP A 335 8.69 -16.59 -22.09
N ASN A 336 7.48 -17.11 -22.18
CA ASN A 336 6.66 -17.43 -21.01
C ASN A 336 7.06 -18.75 -20.33
N THR A 337 8.01 -19.49 -20.89
CA THR A 337 8.53 -20.72 -20.30
C THR A 337 9.74 -20.50 -19.40
N ASN A 338 10.48 -19.40 -19.61
CA ASN A 338 11.66 -19.08 -18.80
C ASN A 338 11.74 -17.58 -18.53
N VAL A 339 11.42 -17.17 -17.29
CA VAL A 339 11.44 -15.76 -16.86
C VAL A 339 12.76 -15.05 -17.15
N PHE A 340 13.89 -15.76 -17.04
CA PHE A 340 15.23 -15.20 -17.23
C PHE A 340 15.76 -15.31 -18.66
N ALA A 341 14.91 -15.68 -19.63
CA ALA A 341 15.30 -15.66 -21.04
C ALA A 341 15.71 -14.25 -21.50
N LEU A 342 16.64 -14.15 -22.42
CA LEU A 342 17.09 -12.85 -22.99
C LEU A 342 15.93 -12.03 -23.55
N LYS A 343 14.92 -12.71 -24.10
CA LYS A 343 13.71 -12.11 -24.64
C LYS A 343 12.89 -11.35 -23.60
N ASN A 344 13.03 -11.71 -22.30
CA ASN A 344 12.30 -11.10 -21.19
C ASN A 344 13.06 -9.91 -20.52
N ILE A 345 14.28 -9.61 -20.98
CA ILE A 345 15.03 -8.44 -20.46
C ILE A 345 14.21 -7.15 -20.58
N PRO A 346 13.48 -6.87 -21.70
CA PRO A 346 12.67 -5.67 -21.80
C PRO A 346 11.60 -5.56 -20.68
N ILE A 347 10.80 -6.61 -20.44
CA ILE A 347 9.77 -6.55 -19.39
C ILE A 347 10.39 -6.38 -18.01
N LEU A 348 11.46 -7.12 -17.68
CA LEU A 348 12.17 -6.99 -16.39
C LEU A 348 12.78 -5.60 -16.21
N GLY A 349 13.39 -5.03 -17.25
CA GLY A 349 13.95 -3.68 -17.24
C GLY A 349 12.89 -2.58 -17.11
N CYS A 350 11.76 -2.73 -17.78
CA CYS A 350 10.65 -1.79 -17.66
C CYS A 350 10.02 -1.82 -16.26
N VAL A 351 9.74 -3.00 -15.73
CA VAL A 351 9.20 -3.15 -14.36
C VAL A 351 10.19 -2.63 -13.32
N PHE A 352 11.50 -2.82 -13.54
CA PHE A 352 12.53 -2.21 -12.70
C PHE A 352 12.47 -0.68 -12.68
N LEU A 353 12.34 -0.02 -13.84
CA LEU A 353 12.21 1.44 -13.91
C LEU A 353 10.93 1.94 -13.23
N VAL A 354 9.81 1.25 -13.44
CA VAL A 354 8.55 1.53 -12.74
C VAL A 354 8.74 1.42 -11.22
N GLY A 355 9.42 0.35 -10.77
CA GLY A 355 9.75 0.14 -9.36
C GLY A 355 10.64 1.24 -8.77
N VAL A 356 11.68 1.67 -9.48
CA VAL A 356 12.54 2.80 -9.06
C VAL A 356 11.70 4.06 -8.86
N GLY A 357 10.83 4.39 -9.83
CA GLY A 357 9.92 5.54 -9.73
C GLY A 357 9.00 5.44 -8.53
N TYR A 358 8.36 4.29 -8.32
CA TYR A 358 7.47 4.03 -7.19
C TYR A 358 8.15 4.17 -5.82
N VAL A 359 9.32 3.55 -5.64
CA VAL A 359 10.06 3.60 -4.38
C VAL A 359 10.52 5.02 -4.06
N LEU A 360 11.09 5.73 -5.05
CA LEU A 360 11.56 7.10 -4.87
C LEU A 360 10.43 8.06 -4.51
N ILE A 361 9.29 8.02 -5.23
CA ILE A 361 8.20 8.96 -4.99
C ILE A 361 7.54 8.70 -3.64
N THR A 362 7.34 7.43 -3.26
CA THR A 362 6.75 7.04 -1.98
C THR A 362 7.59 7.57 -0.82
N GLN A 363 8.91 7.31 -0.84
CA GLN A 363 9.83 7.81 0.18
C GLN A 363 9.85 9.34 0.22
N THR A 364 9.95 9.97 -0.94
CA THR A 364 10.08 11.42 -1.07
C THR A 364 8.84 12.16 -0.59
N CYS A 365 7.65 11.73 -1.01
CA CYS A 365 6.39 12.33 -0.59
C CYS A 365 6.13 12.09 0.90
N MET A 366 6.45 10.89 1.44
CA MET A 366 6.33 10.62 2.87
C MET A 366 7.20 11.54 3.71
N ILE A 367 8.47 11.73 3.34
CA ILE A 367 9.39 12.60 4.06
C ILE A 367 8.94 14.05 3.94
N TRP A 368 8.52 14.48 2.74
CA TRP A 368 8.07 15.85 2.49
C TRP A 368 6.83 16.19 3.31
N VAL A 369 5.79 15.36 3.24
CA VAL A 369 4.52 15.58 3.94
C VAL A 369 4.69 15.51 5.44
N LYS A 370 5.34 14.45 5.97
CA LYS A 370 5.55 14.29 7.42
C LYS A 370 6.45 15.37 8.02
N GLY A 371 7.41 15.88 7.26
CA GLY A 371 8.28 16.98 7.67
C GLY A 371 7.55 18.33 7.84
N LEU A 372 6.30 18.43 7.37
CA LEU A 372 5.47 19.63 7.48
C LEU A 372 4.39 19.52 8.57
N PHE A 373 4.30 18.38 9.26
CA PHE A 373 3.33 18.18 10.33
C PHE A 373 3.72 18.95 11.59
N PRO A 374 2.81 19.76 12.16
CA PRO A 374 3.04 20.35 13.45
C PRO A 374 2.96 19.28 14.57
N ASP A 375 3.85 19.38 15.56
CA ASP A 375 3.95 18.39 16.65
C ASP A 375 2.64 18.20 17.42
N GLU A 376 1.85 19.25 17.56
CA GLU A 376 0.59 19.26 18.33
C GLU A 376 -0.60 18.62 17.61
N ALA A 377 -0.50 18.36 16.29
CA ALA A 377 -1.64 17.91 15.49
C ALA A 377 -1.31 16.74 14.54
N LYS A 378 -0.25 15.98 14.81
CA LYS A 378 0.25 14.88 13.93
C LYS A 378 -0.85 13.91 13.50
N GLY A 379 -1.73 13.50 14.41
CA GLY A 379 -2.81 12.55 14.08
C GLY A 379 -3.81 13.07 13.05
N GLN A 380 -4.15 14.36 13.10
CA GLN A 380 -5.08 14.98 12.13
C GLN A 380 -4.44 15.08 10.74
N PHE A 381 -3.16 15.45 10.69
CA PHE A 381 -2.41 15.55 9.45
C PHE A 381 -2.16 14.17 8.82
N GLU A 382 -2.00 13.10 9.61
CA GLU A 382 -1.98 11.73 9.11
C GLU A 382 -3.31 11.34 8.46
N GLY A 383 -4.45 11.75 9.00
CA GLY A 383 -5.75 11.55 8.37
C GLY A 383 -5.83 12.19 6.98
N VAL A 384 -5.35 13.45 6.85
CA VAL A 384 -5.26 14.13 5.54
C VAL A 384 -4.36 13.36 4.58
N ARG A 385 -3.19 12.89 5.04
CA ARG A 385 -2.29 12.09 4.23
C ARG A 385 -2.97 10.84 3.70
N VAL A 386 -3.68 10.09 4.53
CA VAL A 386 -4.40 8.87 4.11
C VAL A 386 -5.42 9.17 3.00
N LEU A 387 -6.12 10.30 3.06
CA LEU A 387 -7.04 10.69 2.00
C LEU A 387 -6.32 10.88 0.65
N PHE A 388 -5.18 11.57 0.63
CA PHE A 388 -4.46 11.89 -0.61
C PHE A 388 -3.53 10.77 -1.11
N PHE A 389 -3.03 9.91 -0.24
CA PHE A 389 -2.14 8.81 -0.63
C PHE A 389 -2.88 7.50 -0.92
N THR A 390 -4.07 7.32 -0.36
CA THR A 390 -4.78 6.04 -0.40
C THR A 390 -6.20 6.20 -0.92
N LEU A 391 -7.10 6.84 -0.17
CA LEU A 391 -8.54 6.82 -0.49
C LEU A 391 -8.85 7.43 -1.85
N ILE A 392 -8.46 8.68 -2.09
CA ILE A 392 -8.76 9.38 -3.37
C ILE A 392 -8.08 8.67 -4.55
N PRO A 393 -6.77 8.30 -4.49
CA PRO A 393 -6.13 7.57 -5.57
C PRO A 393 -6.75 6.20 -5.86
N MET A 394 -7.10 5.43 -4.84
CA MET A 394 -7.75 4.13 -5.05
C MET A 394 -9.13 4.27 -5.69
N LEU A 395 -9.95 5.23 -5.25
CA LEU A 395 -11.27 5.47 -5.82
C LEU A 395 -11.17 5.91 -7.29
N ILE A 396 -10.41 6.97 -7.56
CA ILE A 396 -10.32 7.56 -8.90
C ILE A 396 -9.53 6.67 -9.84
N GLY A 397 -8.39 6.14 -9.40
CA GLY A 397 -7.52 5.30 -10.21
C GLY A 397 -8.22 4.04 -10.67
N THR A 398 -8.89 3.34 -9.78
CA THR A 398 -9.58 2.08 -10.13
C THR A 398 -10.71 2.30 -11.11
N LEU A 399 -11.49 3.39 -10.95
CA LEU A 399 -12.55 3.74 -11.92
C LEU A 399 -11.99 4.08 -13.30
N ILE A 400 -10.87 4.80 -13.36
CA ILE A 400 -10.18 5.11 -14.63
C ILE A 400 -9.64 3.83 -15.26
N GLY A 401 -9.02 2.93 -14.48
CA GLY A 401 -8.53 1.65 -14.95
C GLY A 401 -9.63 0.77 -15.56
N ASN A 402 -10.77 0.69 -14.88
CA ASN A 402 -11.95 0.00 -15.37
C ASN A 402 -12.42 0.58 -16.73
N PHE A 403 -12.54 1.90 -16.79
CA PHE A 403 -12.94 2.57 -18.03
C PHE A 403 -11.95 2.29 -19.17
N ILE A 404 -10.65 2.35 -18.93
CA ILE A 404 -9.62 2.08 -19.95
C ILE A 404 -9.74 0.62 -20.44
N ILE A 405 -9.82 -0.35 -19.53
CA ILE A 405 -9.89 -1.78 -19.89
C ILE A 405 -11.12 -2.04 -20.77
N LYS A 406 -12.28 -1.49 -20.42
CA LYS A 406 -13.53 -1.71 -21.16
C LYS A 406 -13.58 -1.01 -22.53
N HIS A 407 -12.93 0.15 -22.68
CA HIS A 407 -13.10 0.98 -23.87
C HIS A 407 -11.87 1.01 -24.81
N THR A 408 -10.73 0.44 -24.38
CA THR A 408 -9.53 0.41 -25.21
C THR A 408 -9.07 -1.02 -25.55
N ALA A 409 -9.84 -2.04 -25.18
CA ALA A 409 -9.58 -3.43 -25.56
C ALA A 409 -9.50 -3.54 -27.09
N GLN A 410 -8.47 -4.25 -27.55
CA GLN A 410 -8.26 -4.54 -28.98
C GLN A 410 -8.74 -5.96 -29.27
N GLY A 411 -9.26 -6.16 -30.48
CA GLY A 411 -9.77 -7.44 -30.95
C GLY A 411 -11.28 -7.62 -30.75
N ASP A 412 -11.79 -8.77 -31.18
CA ASP A 412 -13.21 -9.11 -31.04
C ASP A 412 -13.53 -9.47 -29.58
N PRO A 413 -14.74 -9.15 -29.11
CA PRO A 413 -15.20 -9.52 -27.77
C PRO A 413 -15.12 -11.04 -27.57
N GLN A 414 -14.43 -11.46 -26.52
CA GLN A 414 -14.31 -12.86 -26.14
C GLN A 414 -15.32 -13.17 -25.00
N TYR A 415 -15.86 -14.38 -25.04
CA TYR A 415 -16.82 -14.84 -24.02
C TYR A 415 -16.34 -16.16 -23.42
N ASP A 416 -16.60 -16.34 -22.14
CA ASP A 416 -16.34 -17.59 -21.46
C ASP A 416 -17.35 -18.68 -21.86
N SER A 417 -17.18 -19.89 -21.33
CA SER A 417 -18.08 -21.03 -21.59
C SER A 417 -19.50 -20.79 -21.11
N ASN A 418 -19.74 -19.81 -20.25
CA ASN A 418 -21.04 -19.43 -19.69
C ASN A 418 -21.64 -18.22 -20.41
N GLY A 419 -20.97 -17.66 -21.41
CA GLY A 419 -21.43 -16.49 -22.17
C GLY A 419 -21.16 -15.15 -21.50
N PHE A 420 -20.30 -15.08 -20.47
CA PHE A 420 -19.87 -13.83 -19.87
C PHE A 420 -18.71 -13.22 -20.66
N LEU A 421 -18.73 -11.90 -20.83
CA LEU A 421 -17.67 -11.16 -21.49
C LEU A 421 -16.36 -11.30 -20.69
N ILE A 422 -15.27 -11.61 -21.41
CA ILE A 422 -13.92 -11.70 -20.84
C ILE A 422 -13.24 -10.34 -20.99
N GLU A 423 -12.97 -9.69 -19.86
CA GLU A 423 -12.32 -8.38 -19.80
C GLU A 423 -10.87 -8.52 -19.30
N VAL A 424 -9.91 -8.65 -20.22
CA VAL A 424 -8.47 -8.76 -19.89
C VAL A 424 -7.79 -7.40 -20.05
N PRO A 425 -7.02 -6.95 -19.05
CA PRO A 425 -6.18 -5.76 -19.22
C PRO A 425 -5.15 -5.96 -20.33
N GLN A 426 -4.96 -4.95 -21.17
CA GLN A 426 -4.00 -4.96 -22.28
C GLN A 426 -2.95 -3.85 -22.10
N GLU A 427 -1.94 -3.83 -22.96
CA GLU A 427 -0.82 -2.89 -22.93
C GLU A 427 -1.23 -1.41 -22.96
N ASN A 428 -2.40 -1.08 -23.52
CA ASN A 428 -2.95 0.29 -23.54
C ASN A 428 -3.11 0.89 -22.14
N LEU A 429 -3.32 0.05 -21.12
CA LEU A 429 -3.38 0.48 -19.73
C LEU A 429 -2.11 1.22 -19.30
N PHE A 430 -0.94 0.73 -19.73
CA PHE A 430 0.36 1.32 -19.38
C PHE A 430 0.63 2.63 -20.15
N LEU A 431 0.13 2.75 -21.40
CA LEU A 431 0.20 4.01 -22.13
C LEU A 431 -0.55 5.13 -21.41
N TRP A 432 -1.81 4.87 -21.04
CA TRP A 432 -2.61 5.86 -20.30
C TRP A 432 -2.04 6.17 -18.93
N ALA A 433 -1.50 5.15 -18.23
CA ALA A 433 -0.80 5.35 -16.99
C ALA A 433 0.42 6.26 -17.13
N SER A 434 1.24 6.04 -18.16
CA SER A 434 2.41 6.88 -18.46
C SER A 434 2.03 8.34 -18.68
N ILE A 435 0.97 8.60 -19.48
CA ILE A 435 0.49 9.96 -19.74
C ILE A 435 -0.03 10.61 -18.43
N MET A 436 -0.80 9.88 -17.64
CA MET A 436 -1.39 10.42 -16.42
C MET A 436 -0.37 10.66 -15.31
N VAL A 437 0.67 9.83 -15.21
CA VAL A 437 1.78 10.05 -14.27
C VAL A 437 2.45 11.40 -14.52
N LEU A 438 2.56 11.84 -15.78
CA LEU A 438 3.15 13.16 -16.11
C LEU A 438 2.35 14.34 -15.57
N LEU A 439 1.03 14.17 -15.30
CA LEU A 439 0.22 15.22 -14.66
C LEU A 439 0.71 15.54 -13.24
N THR A 440 1.46 14.64 -12.61
CA THR A 440 2.14 14.87 -11.33
C THR A 440 3.09 16.06 -11.38
N PHE A 441 3.63 16.40 -12.56
CA PHE A 441 4.48 17.58 -12.71
C PHE A 441 3.76 18.90 -12.39
N ILE A 442 2.44 18.97 -12.55
CA ILE A 442 1.68 20.20 -12.28
C ILE A 442 1.83 20.61 -10.80
N PRO A 443 1.38 19.80 -9.82
CA PRO A 443 1.58 20.13 -8.41
C PRO A 443 3.06 20.11 -7.99
N LEU A 444 3.91 19.31 -8.62
CA LEU A 444 5.32 19.18 -8.29
C LEU A 444 6.11 20.46 -8.64
N ILE A 445 5.89 21.07 -9.82
CA ILE A 445 6.53 22.32 -10.22
C ILE A 445 6.13 23.45 -9.28
N ILE A 446 4.84 23.55 -8.93
CA ILE A 446 4.34 24.59 -8.02
C ILE A 446 4.90 24.34 -6.61
N GLY A 447 4.82 23.11 -6.13
CA GLY A 447 5.31 22.69 -4.82
C GLY A 447 6.82 22.89 -4.65
N SER A 448 7.61 22.61 -5.69
CA SER A 448 9.06 22.80 -5.65
C SER A 448 9.47 24.27 -5.44
N LYS A 449 8.73 25.22 -6.03
CA LYS A 449 8.97 26.66 -5.82
C LYS A 449 8.72 27.06 -4.36
N VAL A 450 7.61 26.56 -3.78
CA VAL A 450 7.26 26.84 -2.38
C VAL A 450 8.28 26.20 -1.41
N TYR A 451 8.65 24.95 -1.66
CA TYR A 451 9.67 24.24 -0.92
C TYR A 451 11.00 24.95 -0.92
N ASN A 452 11.52 25.32 -2.10
CA ASN A 452 12.82 25.96 -2.22
C ASN A 452 12.84 27.36 -1.56
N LYS A 453 11.70 28.08 -1.57
CA LYS A 453 11.56 29.36 -0.86
C LYS A 453 11.69 29.13 0.65
N ARG A 454 10.96 28.16 1.23
CA ARG A 454 11.01 27.83 2.65
C ARG A 454 12.43 27.42 3.08
N VAL A 455 13.08 26.50 2.34
CA VAL A 455 14.44 26.05 2.65
C VAL A 455 15.44 27.21 2.67
N LYS A 456 15.32 28.16 1.75
CA LYS A 456 16.17 29.37 1.76
C LYS A 456 15.92 30.24 2.99
N GLU A 457 14.65 30.45 3.36
CA GLU A 457 14.28 31.22 4.56
C GLU A 457 14.83 30.56 5.83
N ASP A 458 14.67 29.23 5.96
CA ASP A 458 15.18 28.46 7.11
C ASP A 458 16.71 28.54 7.22
N THR A 459 17.44 28.47 6.09
CA THR A 459 18.90 28.59 6.06
C THR A 459 19.35 29.97 6.51
N LEU A 460 18.70 31.04 6.04
CA LEU A 460 19.02 32.43 6.43
C LEU A 460 18.76 32.71 7.92
N VAL A 461 17.78 32.03 8.52
CA VAL A 461 17.50 32.15 9.97
C VAL A 461 18.61 31.47 10.77
N LEU A 462 19.09 30.29 10.34
CA LEU A 462 20.18 29.59 11.01
C LEU A 462 21.51 30.35 10.94
N GLU A 463 21.81 31.00 9.81
CA GLU A 463 23.04 31.84 9.66
C GLU A 463 23.00 33.11 10.50
N LYS A 464 21.82 33.58 10.94
CA LYS A 464 21.67 34.78 11.79
C LYS A 464 21.67 34.51 13.28
N GLN A 465 21.66 33.26 13.72
CA GLN A 465 21.80 32.90 15.12
C GLN A 465 23.30 32.95 15.51
N PRO A 466 23.71 33.83 16.44
CA PRO A 466 25.09 33.84 16.89
C PRO A 466 25.45 32.49 17.53
N GLN A 467 26.63 31.97 17.14
CA GLN A 467 27.22 30.77 17.74
C GLN A 467 27.50 30.94 19.22
#